data_d6357320e4541da70de743202bed8f87
#
_entry.id   d6357320e4541da70de743202bed8f87
#
_cell.length_a   1.000
_cell.length_b   1.000
_cell.length_c   1.000
_cell.angle_alpha   90.00
_cell.angle_beta   90.00
_cell.angle_gamma   90.00
#
_symmetry.space_group_name_H-M   'P 1'
#
loop_
_entity.id
_entity.type
_entity.pdbx_description
1 polymer ?
#
loop_
_entity_poly.entity_id
_entity_poly.type
_entity_poly.pdbx_seq_one_letter_code
_entity_poly.pdbx_strand_id
1 'polypeptide(L)'
;IGLDGLKRDAQSEENLNLVFKEIFLSKAGKEILAYLRAITIDSVAGPDINDTQLRHLEGQRYIVGLISRRVNKGISQSMVKEKENE
;
A
#
# COMPACT_ATOMS: atom_id res chain seq x y z
N ILE A 1 14.42 7.72 4.71
CA ILE A 1 13.12 8.18 4.19
C ILE A 1 12.25 6.96 3.92
N GLY A 2 11.03 6.97 4.46
CA GLY A 2 10.08 5.89 4.26
C GLY A 2 9.47 5.87 2.86
N LEU A 3 8.66 4.84 2.58
CA LEU A 3 7.95 4.70 1.30
C LEU A 3 7.05 5.89 0.98
N ASP A 4 6.59 6.58 2.02
CA ASP A 4 5.73 7.76 1.91
C ASP A 4 6.50 9.07 1.80
N GLY A 5 7.83 9.03 1.79
CA GLY A 5 8.68 10.20 1.74
C GLY A 5 8.94 10.86 3.09
N LEU A 6 8.35 10.37 4.16
CA LEU A 6 8.54 10.93 5.49
C LEU A 6 9.75 10.31 6.17
N LYS A 7 10.42 11.09 7.01
CA LYS A 7 11.56 10.61 7.77
C LYS A 7 11.09 9.74 8.94
N ARG A 8 11.67 8.57 9.06
CA ARG A 8 11.44 7.68 10.20
C ARG A 8 12.65 6.75 10.27
N ASP A 9 12.98 6.26 11.46
CA ASP A 9 14.09 5.34 11.59
C ASP A 9 13.78 4.00 10.93
N ALA A 10 14.81 3.23 10.61
CA ALA A 10 14.67 1.98 9.88
C ALA A 10 13.78 0.98 10.60
N GLN A 11 13.90 0.89 11.92
CA GLN A 11 13.09 -0.04 12.71
C GLN A 11 11.61 0.30 12.68
N SER A 12 11.28 1.58 12.81
CA SER A 12 9.89 2.05 12.74
C SER A 12 9.29 1.80 11.37
N GLU A 13 10.05 2.03 10.30
CA GLU A 13 9.61 1.78 8.93
C GLU A 13 9.34 0.28 8.71
N GLU A 14 10.24 -0.59 9.15
CA GLU A 14 10.07 -2.03 9.05
C GLU A 14 8.86 -2.53 9.82
N ASN A 15 8.68 -2.03 11.05
CA ASN A 15 7.52 -2.38 11.87
C ASN A 15 6.22 -1.98 11.20
N LEU A 16 6.18 -0.80 10.61
CA LEU A 16 5.00 -0.31 9.90
C LEU A 16 4.65 -1.22 8.72
N ASN A 17 5.65 -1.64 7.95
CA ASN A 17 5.44 -2.57 6.84
C ASN A 17 4.87 -3.92 7.32
N LEU A 18 5.35 -4.43 8.45
CA LEU A 18 4.86 -5.68 9.02
C LEU A 18 3.40 -5.56 9.50
N VAL A 19 3.03 -4.42 10.07
CA VAL A 19 1.64 -4.17 10.49
C VAL A 19 0.72 -4.15 9.27
N PHE A 20 1.11 -3.48 8.20
CA PHE A 20 0.34 -3.48 6.95
C PHE A 20 0.20 -4.89 6.39
N LYS A 21 1.29 -5.65 6.37
CA LYS A 21 1.27 -7.05 5.93
C LYS A 21 0.25 -7.87 6.74
N GLU A 22 0.32 -7.78 8.07
CA GLU A 22 -0.55 -8.54 8.95
C GLU A 22 -2.03 -8.25 8.69
N ILE A 23 -2.38 -6.97 8.61
CA ILE A 23 -3.78 -6.56 8.42
C ILE A 23 -4.29 -6.93 7.03
N PHE A 24 -3.53 -6.60 5.99
CA PHE A 24 -4.02 -6.71 4.61
C PHE A 24 -3.80 -8.09 3.97
N LEU A 25 -3.09 -9.00 4.62
CA LEU A 25 -3.05 -10.41 4.21
C LEU A 25 -4.09 -11.26 4.94
N SER A 26 -4.77 -10.72 5.94
CA SER A 26 -5.94 -11.39 6.52
C SER A 26 -7.07 -11.44 5.48
N LYS A 27 -8.00 -12.37 5.65
CA LYS A 27 -9.13 -12.50 4.70
C LYS A 27 -9.90 -11.19 4.58
N ALA A 28 -10.25 -10.59 5.71
CA ALA A 28 -10.99 -9.31 5.73
C ALA A 28 -10.17 -8.18 5.13
N GLY A 29 -8.88 -8.11 5.45
CA GLY A 29 -7.99 -7.08 4.90
C GLY A 29 -7.84 -7.18 3.40
N LYS A 30 -7.73 -8.40 2.86
CA LYS A 30 -7.68 -8.61 1.41
C LYS A 30 -8.95 -8.14 0.72
N GLU A 31 -10.10 -8.38 1.30
CA GLU A 31 -11.38 -7.93 0.75
C GLU A 31 -11.47 -6.41 0.72
N ILE A 32 -11.06 -5.76 1.81
CA ILE A 32 -11.04 -4.29 1.89
C ILE A 32 -10.08 -3.71 0.87
N LEU A 33 -8.88 -4.24 0.77
CA LEU A 33 -7.89 -3.72 -0.18
C LEU A 33 -8.37 -3.91 -1.63
N ALA A 34 -8.97 -5.06 -1.94
CA ALA A 34 -9.53 -5.31 -3.27
C ALA A 34 -10.62 -4.29 -3.61
N TYR A 35 -11.49 -3.96 -2.65
CA TYR A 35 -12.52 -2.93 -2.82
C TYR A 35 -11.89 -1.56 -3.08
N LEU A 36 -10.92 -1.17 -2.26
CA LEU A 36 -10.25 0.14 -2.40
C LEU A 36 -9.53 0.25 -3.75
N ARG A 37 -8.89 -0.81 -4.21
CA ARG A 37 -8.25 -0.84 -5.52
C ARG A 37 -9.28 -0.71 -6.65
N ALA A 38 -10.41 -1.40 -6.53
CA ALA A 38 -11.46 -1.37 -7.54
C ALA A 38 -12.00 0.04 -7.78
N ILE A 39 -12.16 0.83 -6.71
CA ILE A 39 -12.72 2.19 -6.81
C ILE A 39 -11.66 3.26 -7.09
N THR A 40 -10.39 2.91 -7.11
CA THR A 40 -9.29 3.88 -7.33
C THR A 40 -8.41 3.47 -8.51
N ILE A 41 -7.49 2.53 -8.29
CA ILE A 41 -6.46 2.16 -9.27
C ILE A 41 -7.08 1.53 -10.53
N ASP A 42 -8.05 0.65 -10.34
CA ASP A 42 -8.68 -0.10 -11.43
C ASP A 42 -9.86 0.63 -12.08
N SER A 43 -10.24 1.80 -11.54
CA SER A 43 -11.32 2.59 -12.13
C SER A 43 -10.81 3.38 -13.33
N VAL A 44 -11.65 3.50 -14.35
CA VAL A 44 -11.32 4.26 -15.55
C VAL A 44 -11.99 5.62 -15.47
N ALA A 45 -11.19 6.69 -15.60
CA ALA A 45 -11.71 8.05 -15.67
C ALA A 45 -12.47 8.24 -16.96
N GLY A 46 -13.68 8.79 -16.89
CA GLY A 46 -14.48 9.10 -18.08
C GLY A 46 -13.88 10.26 -18.87
N PRO A 47 -14.33 10.44 -20.14
CA PRO A 47 -13.79 11.49 -21.00
C PRO A 47 -14.11 12.90 -20.52
N ASP A 48 -15.10 13.04 -19.65
CA ASP A 48 -15.52 14.34 -19.13
C ASP A 48 -14.84 14.75 -17.81
N ILE A 49 -13.88 13.94 -17.33
CA ILE A 49 -13.17 14.26 -16.10
C ILE A 49 -12.29 15.49 -16.32
N ASN A 50 -12.38 16.46 -15.40
CA ASN A 50 -11.53 17.64 -15.44
C ASN A 50 -10.24 17.44 -14.66
N ASP A 51 -9.28 18.37 -14.79
CA ASP A 51 -7.97 18.26 -14.14
C ASP A 51 -8.06 18.18 -12.63
N THR A 52 -8.97 18.92 -12.00
CA THR A 52 -9.15 18.90 -10.54
C THR A 52 -9.63 17.53 -10.08
N GLN A 53 -10.61 16.96 -10.76
CA GLN A 53 -11.14 15.64 -10.46
C GLN A 53 -10.07 14.57 -10.67
N LEU A 54 -9.29 14.69 -11.74
CA LEU A 54 -8.20 13.75 -12.03
C LEU A 54 -7.12 13.79 -10.96
N ARG A 55 -6.73 14.99 -10.51
CA ARG A 55 -5.74 15.13 -9.43
C ARG A 55 -6.24 14.52 -8.13
N HIS A 56 -7.53 14.69 -7.83
CA HIS A 56 -8.14 14.08 -6.65
C HIS A 56 -8.08 12.56 -6.72
N LEU A 57 -8.41 11.99 -7.89
CA LEU A 57 -8.36 10.55 -8.11
C LEU A 57 -6.91 10.03 -8.00
N GLU A 58 -5.93 10.76 -8.56
CA GLU A 58 -4.52 10.36 -8.46
C GLU A 58 -4.04 10.35 -7.01
N GLY A 59 -4.50 11.29 -6.17
CA GLY A 59 -4.21 11.29 -4.74
C GLY A 59 -4.76 10.05 -4.05
N GLN A 60 -5.98 9.65 -4.38
CA GLN A 60 -6.59 8.42 -3.84
C GLN A 60 -5.82 7.18 -4.30
N ARG A 61 -5.44 7.12 -5.56
CA ARG A 61 -4.63 6.03 -6.13
C ARG A 61 -3.28 5.92 -5.45
N TYR A 62 -2.66 7.05 -5.14
CA TYR A 62 -1.37 7.08 -4.45
C TYR A 62 -1.47 6.40 -3.08
N ILE A 63 -2.46 6.76 -2.27
CA ILE A 63 -2.63 6.19 -0.93
C ILE A 63 -2.91 4.69 -1.00
N VAL A 64 -3.81 4.27 -1.88
CA VAL A 64 -4.13 2.83 -2.02
C VAL A 64 -2.92 2.05 -2.55
N GLY A 65 -2.20 2.63 -3.51
CA GLY A 65 -0.95 2.03 -4.01
C GLY A 65 0.10 1.90 -2.93
N LEU A 66 0.18 2.88 -2.02
CA LEU A 66 1.10 2.85 -0.89
C LEU A 66 0.78 1.68 0.05
N ILE A 67 -0.50 1.40 0.30
CA ILE A 67 -0.91 0.23 1.10
C ILE A 67 -0.33 -1.05 0.47
N SER A 68 -0.52 -1.23 -0.83
CA SER A 68 -0.02 -2.42 -1.54
C SER A 68 1.51 -2.52 -1.45
N ARG A 69 2.21 -1.42 -1.60
CA ARG A 69 3.69 -1.39 -1.52
C ARG A 69 4.18 -1.76 -0.12
N ARG A 70 3.51 -1.29 0.92
CA ARG A 70 3.87 -1.65 2.30
C ARG A 70 3.65 -3.12 2.59
N VAL A 71 2.54 -3.69 2.10
CA VAL A 71 2.27 -5.12 2.23
C VAL A 71 3.38 -5.93 1.55
N ASN A 72 3.74 -5.57 0.32
CA ASN A 72 4.80 -6.24 -0.42
C ASN A 72 6.15 -6.13 0.27
N LYS A 73 6.45 -4.96 0.84
CA LYS A 73 7.68 -4.76 1.60
C LYS A 73 7.70 -5.61 2.86
N GLY A 74 6.58 -5.70 3.56
CA GLY A 74 6.43 -6.56 4.74
C GLY A 74 6.64 -8.03 4.41
N ILE A 75 6.13 -8.49 3.27
CA ILE A 75 6.36 -9.85 2.79
C ILE A 75 7.85 -10.09 2.56
N SER A 76 8.52 -9.17 1.85
CA SER A 76 9.95 -9.28 1.57
C SER A 76 10.78 -9.32 2.84
N GLN A 77 10.47 -8.48 3.81
CA GLN A 77 11.16 -8.45 5.11
C GLN A 77 11.01 -9.76 5.86
N SER A 78 9.81 -10.35 5.85
CA SER A 78 9.55 -11.63 6.50
C SER A 78 10.32 -12.77 5.84
N MET A 79 10.43 -12.78 4.53
CA MET A 79 11.19 -13.77 3.78
C MET A 79 12.68 -13.72 4.09
N VAL A 80 13.23 -12.52 4.19
CA VAL A 80 14.65 -12.33 4.55
C VAL A 80 14.92 -12.87 5.96
N LYS A 81 14.04 -12.55 6.93
CA LYS A 81 14.18 -13.06 8.30
C LYS A 81 14.11 -14.57 8.39
N GLU A 82 13.22 -15.21 7.63
CA GLU A 82 13.10 -16.66 7.58
C GLU A 82 14.40 -17.29 7.06
N LYS A 83 15.00 -16.72 6.02
CA LYS A 83 16.29 -17.18 5.47
C LYS A 83 17.42 -17.04 6.47
N GLU A 84 17.47 -15.94 7.23
CA GLU A 84 18.50 -15.72 8.25
C GLU A 84 18.42 -16.72 9.39
N ASN A 85 17.24 -17.25 9.68
CA ASN A 85 17.00 -18.21 10.75
C ASN A 85 17.20 -19.67 10.33
N GLU A 86 17.40 -19.90 9.05
CA GLU A 86 17.77 -21.22 8.52
C GLU A 86 19.27 -21.46 8.69
#